data_fca7d9a71634316b8fe71918b43e5951
#
_entry.id   fca7d9a71634316b8fe71918b43e5951
#
_cell.length_a   1.000
_cell.length_b   1.000
_cell.length_c   1.000
_cell.angle_alpha   90.00
_cell.angle_beta   90.00
_cell.angle_gamma   90.00
#
_symmetry.space_group_name_H-M   'P 1'
#
loop_
_entity.id
_entity.type
_entity.pdbx_description
1 polymer ?
#
loop_
_entity_poly.entity_id
_entity_poly.type
_entity_poly.pdbx_seq_one_letter_code
_entity_poly.pdbx_strand_id
1 'polypeptide(L)'
;MWAYETTFYQIYPLGFCGAPRENAAPVAEDELAQAANAAPNPDAPIMKIAKWADYLQKLGIGAVLINPPLESDSHGYDTRSLRHIDCRLGGDADFAAVCETLHAHGIRVVLDAVFNHVGRGFWAFRDVQERKWDSPYKDWFHISFDGDSCYGDGFWYEGWEGHFELVKLNLQNPAVVDYLLESVRRWADVFGVDGLRLDVAYMLDRDFMRRLHAFTRELKPDFVLIGETLHGDYNQIVNDEMLDSCTNYECYKGLYSSFNSVNMFEIAHSLHRQFGGDPWCIYRGKHLLSFVDNHDVPRLASILTDKSCLRPAYGMLFGMPGIPCVYYGSEWGIAGEKGGPDGDWALRPALDEPDGVHHAARAPALGKRRGSPCPQLRCVPQRGDSEQATVV
;
A
#
# COMPACT_ATOMS: atom_id res chain seq x y z
N MET A 1 6.91 -16.64 -7.31
CA MET A 1 6.00 -15.46 -7.32
C MET A 1 6.73 -14.31 -7.97
N TRP A 2 6.17 -13.70 -9.02
CA TRP A 2 6.81 -12.61 -9.78
C TRP A 2 7.25 -11.42 -8.90
N ALA A 3 6.46 -11.11 -7.87
CA ALA A 3 6.73 -9.99 -6.97
C ALA A 3 8.08 -10.09 -6.24
N TYR A 4 8.61 -11.30 -6.05
CA TYR A 4 9.88 -11.52 -5.34
C TYR A 4 11.11 -11.08 -6.15
N GLU A 5 10.97 -10.94 -7.47
CA GLU A 5 12.03 -10.58 -8.39
C GLU A 5 11.87 -9.16 -8.96
N THR A 6 10.99 -8.36 -8.33
CA THR A 6 10.52 -7.08 -8.85
C THR A 6 10.83 -5.94 -7.86
N THR A 7 11.04 -4.76 -8.40
CA THR A 7 11.06 -3.50 -7.63
C THR A 7 9.70 -2.86 -7.72
N PHE A 8 9.14 -2.51 -6.57
CA PHE A 8 7.87 -1.79 -6.46
C PHE A 8 8.07 -0.28 -6.42
N TYR A 9 7.10 0.43 -6.98
CA TYR A 9 6.97 1.88 -6.85
C TYR A 9 5.59 2.21 -6.29
N GLN A 10 5.54 2.84 -5.13
CA GLN A 10 4.29 3.15 -4.45
C GLN A 10 3.81 4.54 -4.81
N ILE A 11 2.56 4.68 -5.23
CA ILE A 11 1.91 5.95 -5.57
C ILE A 11 0.67 6.14 -4.71
N TYR A 12 0.57 7.30 -4.05
CA TYR A 12 -0.66 7.75 -3.40
C TYR A 12 -1.44 8.66 -4.37
N PRO A 13 -2.47 8.15 -5.06
CA PRO A 13 -3.01 8.79 -6.25
C PRO A 13 -3.67 10.13 -5.98
N LEU A 14 -4.42 10.29 -4.89
CA LEU A 14 -5.07 11.56 -4.54
C LEU A 14 -4.05 12.69 -4.38
N GLY A 15 -2.95 12.44 -3.66
CA GLY A 15 -1.86 13.40 -3.53
C GLY A 15 -1.10 13.60 -4.83
N PHE A 16 -0.62 12.50 -5.43
CA PHE A 16 0.17 12.50 -6.66
C PHE A 16 -0.51 13.27 -7.81
N CYS A 17 -1.82 13.09 -7.97
CA CYS A 17 -2.61 13.77 -9.00
C CYS A 17 -3.02 15.20 -8.61
N GLY A 18 -2.82 15.60 -7.35
CA GLY A 18 -3.24 16.91 -6.86
C GLY A 18 -4.76 17.03 -6.70
N ALA A 19 -5.42 15.93 -6.35
CA ALA A 19 -6.85 15.91 -6.10
C ALA A 19 -7.22 16.76 -4.86
N PRO A 20 -8.45 17.31 -4.80
CA PRO A 20 -8.96 17.97 -3.60
C PRO A 20 -8.92 17.02 -2.38
N ARG A 21 -8.60 17.56 -1.19
CA ARG A 21 -8.52 16.74 0.04
C ARG A 21 -9.88 16.17 0.44
N GLU A 22 -10.92 16.96 0.32
CA GLU A 22 -12.28 16.56 0.63
C GLU A 22 -13.05 16.25 -0.66
N ASN A 23 -13.86 15.21 -0.63
CA ASN A 23 -14.73 14.87 -1.74
C ASN A 23 -16.02 15.69 -1.66
N ALA A 24 -16.62 15.99 -2.81
CA ALA A 24 -17.93 16.61 -2.90
C ALA A 24 -19.01 15.73 -2.23
N ALA A 25 -20.25 16.23 -2.13
CA ALA A 25 -21.36 15.48 -1.55
C ALA A 25 -21.43 14.03 -2.09
N PRO A 26 -21.85 13.06 -1.25
CA PRO A 26 -21.88 11.65 -1.64
C PRO A 26 -22.61 11.44 -2.95
N VAL A 27 -21.99 10.73 -3.86
CA VAL A 27 -22.58 10.29 -5.13
C VAL A 27 -23.24 8.94 -4.89
N ALA A 28 -24.44 8.73 -5.43
CA ALA A 28 -25.10 7.44 -5.33
C ALA A 28 -24.36 6.38 -6.16
N GLU A 29 -24.38 5.12 -5.68
CA GLU A 29 -23.65 4.00 -6.31
C GLU A 29 -24.08 3.79 -7.78
N ASP A 30 -25.34 4.03 -8.13
CA ASP A 30 -25.87 3.94 -9.49
C ASP A 30 -25.38 5.08 -10.39
N GLU A 31 -25.14 6.28 -9.87
CA GLU A 31 -24.52 7.39 -10.60
C GLU A 31 -23.05 7.10 -10.90
N LEU A 32 -22.31 6.54 -9.95
CA LEU A 32 -20.93 6.09 -10.14
C LEU A 32 -20.87 4.97 -11.20
N ALA A 33 -21.80 4.01 -11.14
CA ALA A 33 -21.89 2.93 -12.13
C ALA A 33 -22.20 3.45 -13.56
N GLN A 34 -22.97 4.53 -13.70
CA GLN A 34 -23.21 5.17 -15.00
C GLN A 34 -21.95 5.86 -15.52
N ALA A 35 -21.22 6.57 -14.65
CA ALA A 35 -19.96 7.22 -15.00
C ALA A 35 -18.87 6.19 -15.41
N ALA A 36 -18.89 5.00 -14.80
CA ALA A 36 -17.97 3.92 -15.11
C ALA A 36 -18.03 3.38 -16.57
N ASN A 37 -19.17 3.59 -17.25
CA ASN A 37 -19.38 3.19 -18.64
C ASN A 37 -18.95 4.26 -19.68
N ALA A 38 -18.44 5.40 -19.23
CA ALA A 38 -17.92 6.45 -20.10
C ALA A 38 -16.62 5.99 -20.79
N ALA A 39 -16.34 6.56 -21.98
CA ALA A 39 -15.03 6.38 -22.61
C ALA A 39 -13.92 7.02 -21.75
N PRO A 40 -12.68 6.49 -21.78
CA PRO A 40 -11.57 7.08 -21.03
C PRO A 40 -11.38 8.56 -21.40
N ASN A 41 -11.20 9.40 -20.37
CA ASN A 41 -10.87 10.81 -20.51
C ASN A 41 -9.34 11.00 -20.39
N PRO A 42 -8.63 11.38 -21.45
CA PRO A 42 -7.18 11.55 -21.39
C PRO A 42 -6.72 12.67 -20.45
N ASP A 43 -7.63 13.57 -20.08
CA ASP A 43 -7.36 14.68 -19.16
C ASP A 43 -7.79 14.36 -17.70
N ALA A 44 -8.29 13.17 -17.43
CA ALA A 44 -8.60 12.76 -16.07
C ALA A 44 -7.32 12.78 -15.19
N PRO A 45 -7.39 13.29 -13.94
CA PRO A 45 -6.21 13.41 -13.08
C PRO A 45 -5.39 12.13 -12.93
N ILE A 46 -6.05 10.97 -12.88
CA ILE A 46 -5.39 9.67 -12.72
C ILE A 46 -4.53 9.28 -13.94
N MET A 47 -4.83 9.82 -15.13
CA MET A 47 -4.04 9.59 -16.34
C MET A 47 -2.59 10.11 -16.23
N LYS A 48 -2.32 10.95 -15.23
CA LYS A 48 -0.93 11.33 -14.88
C LYS A 48 -0.06 10.10 -14.60
N ILE A 49 -0.60 9.06 -13.96
CA ILE A 49 0.14 7.81 -13.67
C ILE A 49 0.56 7.13 -14.98
N ALA A 50 -0.32 7.10 -15.99
CA ALA A 50 0.01 6.54 -17.30
C ALA A 50 1.15 7.29 -17.98
N LYS A 51 1.20 8.62 -17.85
CA LYS A 51 2.28 9.45 -18.40
C LYS A 51 3.64 9.20 -17.74
N TRP A 52 3.66 8.60 -16.55
CA TRP A 52 4.90 8.21 -15.87
C TRP A 52 5.41 6.82 -16.27
N ALA A 53 4.67 6.05 -17.05
CA ALA A 53 5.01 4.65 -17.36
C ALA A 53 6.41 4.49 -17.98
N ASP A 54 6.78 5.35 -18.94
CA ASP A 54 8.12 5.38 -19.55
C ASP A 54 9.24 5.64 -18.54
N TYR A 55 9.02 6.58 -17.62
CA TYR A 55 9.97 6.91 -16.57
C TYR A 55 10.14 5.72 -15.62
N LEU A 56 9.04 5.13 -15.15
CA LEU A 56 9.06 3.98 -14.26
C LEU A 56 9.76 2.77 -14.90
N GLN A 57 9.50 2.51 -16.18
CA GLN A 57 10.18 1.46 -16.92
C GLN A 57 11.69 1.70 -17.01
N LYS A 58 12.12 2.93 -17.31
CA LYS A 58 13.55 3.31 -17.35
C LYS A 58 14.20 3.23 -15.98
N LEU A 59 13.45 3.52 -14.91
CA LEU A 59 13.90 3.39 -13.53
C LEU A 59 14.08 1.91 -13.12
N GLY A 60 13.52 0.97 -13.89
CA GLY A 60 13.59 -0.46 -13.63
C GLY A 60 12.48 -0.97 -12.70
N ILE A 61 11.39 -0.22 -12.59
CA ILE A 61 10.20 -0.62 -11.83
C ILE A 61 9.47 -1.71 -12.61
N GLY A 62 9.09 -2.77 -11.92
CA GLY A 62 8.30 -3.86 -12.50
C GLY A 62 6.91 -4.00 -11.89
N ALA A 63 6.60 -3.24 -10.84
CA ALA A 63 5.25 -3.16 -10.27
C ALA A 63 4.97 -1.78 -9.65
N VAL A 64 3.74 -1.31 -9.80
CA VAL A 64 3.23 -0.13 -9.10
C VAL A 64 2.24 -0.56 -8.03
N LEU A 65 2.48 -0.14 -6.78
CA LEU A 65 1.52 -0.23 -5.69
C LEU A 65 0.73 1.09 -5.63
N ILE A 66 -0.55 1.03 -5.92
CA ILE A 66 -1.43 2.19 -5.92
C ILE A 66 -2.22 2.19 -4.60
N ASN A 67 -1.95 3.18 -3.73
CA ASN A 67 -2.75 3.43 -2.53
C ASN A 67 -4.20 3.70 -2.92
N PRO A 68 -5.19 3.61 -2.00
CA PRO A 68 -6.58 3.45 -2.39
C PRO A 68 -7.06 4.51 -3.40
N PRO A 69 -7.40 4.11 -4.64
CA PRO A 69 -7.94 5.02 -5.65
C PRO A 69 -9.46 4.98 -5.69
N LEU A 70 -10.08 4.24 -4.78
CA LEU A 70 -11.53 4.01 -4.76
C LEU A 70 -12.26 5.19 -4.15
N GLU A 71 -13.53 5.36 -4.49
CA GLU A 71 -14.40 6.45 -4.02
C GLU A 71 -14.39 6.54 -2.50
N SER A 72 -14.06 7.73 -1.96
CA SER A 72 -13.81 7.96 -0.53
C SER A 72 -14.26 9.32 -0.05
N ASP A 73 -14.38 9.49 1.26
CA ASP A 73 -14.76 10.78 1.87
C ASP A 73 -13.64 11.82 1.73
N SER A 74 -12.40 11.43 2.05
CA SER A 74 -11.24 12.34 2.01
C SER A 74 -9.96 11.68 1.55
N HIS A 75 -9.43 10.72 2.31
CA HIS A 75 -8.05 10.23 2.15
C HIS A 75 -7.93 8.84 1.49
N GLY A 76 -9.00 8.29 0.94
CA GLY A 76 -8.97 6.99 0.27
C GLY A 76 -9.18 5.78 1.21
N TYR A 77 -8.79 5.89 2.49
CA TYR A 77 -9.03 4.84 3.48
C TYR A 77 -10.42 4.92 4.10
N ASP A 78 -11.11 6.04 3.97
CA ASP A 78 -12.51 6.28 4.33
C ASP A 78 -13.44 6.00 3.15
N THR A 79 -13.41 4.77 2.67
CA THR A 79 -14.04 4.31 1.43
C THR A 79 -15.56 4.44 1.46
N ARG A 80 -16.15 5.02 0.41
CA ARG A 80 -17.60 5.09 0.15
C ARG A 80 -18.09 3.97 -0.76
N SER A 81 -17.28 3.62 -1.76
CA SER A 81 -17.54 2.54 -2.70
C SER A 81 -16.27 1.72 -2.93
N LEU A 82 -16.38 0.40 -2.81
CA LEU A 82 -15.29 -0.52 -3.17
C LEU A 82 -15.34 -0.93 -4.65
N ARG A 83 -16.25 -0.37 -5.43
CA ARG A 83 -16.47 -0.80 -6.82
C ARG A 83 -16.07 0.23 -7.86
N HIS A 84 -15.97 1.50 -7.47
CA HIS A 84 -15.74 2.61 -8.39
C HIS A 84 -14.53 3.43 -7.98
N ILE A 85 -13.85 3.99 -8.98
CA ILE A 85 -12.74 4.91 -8.78
C ILE A 85 -13.26 6.24 -8.26
N ASP A 86 -12.47 6.89 -7.41
CA ASP A 86 -12.76 8.17 -6.80
C ASP A 86 -12.97 9.24 -7.88
N CYS A 87 -14.12 9.91 -7.85
CA CYS A 87 -14.50 10.89 -8.84
C CYS A 87 -13.54 12.09 -8.95
N ARG A 88 -12.74 12.35 -7.88
CA ARG A 88 -11.66 13.36 -7.90
C ARG A 88 -10.47 12.93 -8.78
N LEU A 89 -10.36 11.66 -9.08
CA LEU A 89 -9.29 11.08 -9.91
C LEU A 89 -9.74 10.85 -11.36
N GLY A 90 -11.01 10.56 -11.56
CA GLY A 90 -11.61 10.20 -12.85
C GLY A 90 -12.65 9.10 -12.69
N GLY A 91 -12.76 8.23 -13.68
CA GLY A 91 -13.69 7.11 -13.67
C GLY A 91 -13.00 5.75 -13.83
N ASP A 92 -13.80 4.68 -13.79
CA ASP A 92 -13.31 3.31 -13.92
C ASP A 92 -12.58 3.08 -15.25
N ALA A 93 -13.10 3.66 -16.35
CA ALA A 93 -12.47 3.54 -17.66
C ALA A 93 -11.09 4.23 -17.72
N ASP A 94 -10.93 5.36 -17.00
CA ASP A 94 -9.66 6.07 -16.91
C ASP A 94 -8.62 5.21 -16.18
N PHE A 95 -9.01 4.61 -15.07
CA PHE A 95 -8.11 3.75 -14.30
C PHE A 95 -7.77 2.45 -15.06
N ALA A 96 -8.74 1.86 -15.76
CA ALA A 96 -8.47 0.73 -16.64
C ALA A 96 -7.43 1.08 -17.72
N ALA A 97 -7.53 2.26 -18.33
CA ALA A 97 -6.55 2.74 -19.31
C ALA A 97 -5.16 2.98 -18.69
N VAL A 98 -5.10 3.45 -17.44
CA VAL A 98 -3.83 3.54 -16.68
C VAL A 98 -3.20 2.16 -16.51
N CYS A 99 -3.97 1.18 -16.05
CA CYS A 99 -3.49 -0.18 -15.85
C CYS A 99 -3.02 -0.81 -17.17
N GLU A 100 -3.77 -0.66 -18.25
CA GLU A 100 -3.38 -1.12 -19.58
C GLU A 100 -2.06 -0.50 -20.04
N THR A 101 -1.89 0.81 -19.83
CA THR A 101 -0.64 1.51 -20.16
C THR A 101 0.54 0.99 -19.36
N LEU A 102 0.38 0.76 -18.05
CA LEU A 102 1.42 0.19 -17.20
C LEU A 102 1.79 -1.22 -17.66
N HIS A 103 0.80 -2.08 -17.96
CA HIS A 103 1.02 -3.43 -18.47
C HIS A 103 1.77 -3.42 -19.81
N ALA A 104 1.42 -2.50 -20.73
CA ALA A 104 2.13 -2.35 -22.00
C ALA A 104 3.62 -2.01 -21.81
N HIS A 105 4.00 -1.39 -20.68
CA HIS A 105 5.39 -1.12 -20.29
C HIS A 105 6.02 -2.25 -19.45
N GLY A 106 5.33 -3.38 -19.29
CA GLY A 106 5.79 -4.51 -18.49
C GLY A 106 5.75 -4.26 -16.98
N ILE A 107 4.91 -3.32 -16.54
CA ILE A 107 4.74 -2.94 -15.13
C ILE A 107 3.41 -3.51 -14.63
N ARG A 108 3.46 -4.32 -13.59
CA ARG A 108 2.28 -4.90 -12.94
C ARG A 108 1.62 -3.91 -11.98
N VAL A 109 0.34 -4.09 -11.71
CA VAL A 109 -0.45 -3.20 -10.84
C VAL A 109 -0.92 -3.95 -9.61
N VAL A 110 -0.57 -3.42 -8.42
CA VAL A 110 -1.06 -3.90 -7.12
C VAL A 110 -1.89 -2.79 -6.50
N LEU A 111 -3.11 -3.13 -6.10
CA LEU A 111 -4.07 -2.19 -5.54
C LEU A 111 -4.06 -2.26 -4.01
N ASP A 112 -4.12 -1.12 -3.34
CA ASP A 112 -4.33 -1.06 -1.90
C ASP A 112 -5.81 -1.30 -1.57
N ALA A 113 -6.08 -2.31 -0.77
CA ALA A 113 -7.40 -2.81 -0.45
C ALA A 113 -7.73 -2.62 1.03
N VAL A 114 -8.72 -1.76 1.31
CA VAL A 114 -9.20 -1.45 2.65
C VAL A 114 -10.37 -2.35 2.98
N PHE A 115 -10.14 -3.45 3.72
CA PHE A 115 -11.16 -4.44 4.06
C PHE A 115 -11.53 -4.49 5.54
N ASN A 116 -10.74 -3.83 6.40
CA ASN A 116 -11.02 -3.78 7.83
C ASN A 116 -12.18 -2.83 8.16
N HIS A 117 -12.27 -1.72 7.42
CA HIS A 117 -13.20 -0.63 7.68
C HIS A 117 -13.62 0.08 6.40
N VAL A 118 -14.61 0.93 6.51
CA VAL A 118 -15.11 1.82 5.45
C VAL A 118 -15.37 3.21 6.01
N GLY A 119 -15.51 4.21 5.16
CA GLY A 119 -15.95 5.56 5.55
C GLY A 119 -17.42 5.59 6.01
N ARG A 120 -17.79 6.63 6.73
CA ARG A 120 -19.19 6.86 7.12
C ARG A 120 -20.12 7.11 5.92
N GLY A 121 -19.55 7.54 4.79
CA GLY A 121 -20.24 7.68 3.51
C GLY A 121 -20.51 6.37 2.77
N PHE A 122 -20.05 5.22 3.27
CA PHE A 122 -20.27 3.93 2.64
C PHE A 122 -21.76 3.60 2.54
N TRP A 123 -22.22 3.21 1.36
CA TRP A 123 -23.64 3.08 1.05
C TRP A 123 -24.43 2.20 2.03
N ALA A 124 -23.88 1.06 2.47
CA ALA A 124 -24.56 0.18 3.42
C ALA A 124 -24.61 0.79 4.84
N PHE A 125 -23.57 1.54 5.24
CA PHE A 125 -23.58 2.23 6.52
C PHE A 125 -24.57 3.42 6.53
N ARG A 126 -24.70 4.12 5.41
CA ARG A 126 -25.72 5.17 5.25
C ARG A 126 -27.14 4.62 5.38
N ASP A 127 -27.43 3.44 4.81
CA ASP A 127 -28.72 2.77 5.03
C ASP A 127 -28.97 2.48 6.53
N VAL A 128 -27.91 2.07 7.25
CA VAL A 128 -28.01 1.89 8.71
C VAL A 128 -28.25 3.22 9.42
N GLN A 129 -27.59 4.28 9.04
CA GLN A 129 -27.80 5.61 9.62
C GLN A 129 -29.26 6.09 9.42
N GLU A 130 -29.88 5.79 8.28
CA GLU A 130 -31.25 6.18 7.95
C GLU A 130 -32.29 5.26 8.61
N ARG A 131 -32.12 3.93 8.47
CA ARG A 131 -33.14 2.93 8.82
C ARG A 131 -32.92 2.27 10.18
N LYS A 132 -31.77 2.51 10.80
CA LYS A 132 -31.40 1.98 12.11
C LYS A 132 -31.60 0.45 12.20
N TRP A 133 -32.39 -0.01 13.15
CA TRP A 133 -32.68 -1.40 13.37
C TRP A 133 -33.29 -2.11 12.16
N ASP A 134 -34.04 -1.39 11.34
CA ASP A 134 -34.72 -1.94 10.15
C ASP A 134 -33.78 -2.08 8.93
N SER A 135 -32.54 -1.64 9.02
CA SER A 135 -31.57 -1.81 7.95
C SER A 135 -31.19 -3.28 7.76
N PRO A 136 -31.21 -3.82 6.54
CA PRO A 136 -30.71 -5.16 6.24
C PRO A 136 -29.18 -5.27 6.38
N TYR A 137 -28.48 -4.14 6.48
CA TYR A 137 -27.01 -4.07 6.54
C TYR A 137 -26.46 -3.85 7.96
N LYS A 138 -27.31 -3.80 9.01
CA LYS A 138 -26.84 -3.57 10.38
C LYS A 138 -25.81 -4.61 10.84
N ASP A 139 -25.93 -5.86 10.40
CA ASP A 139 -25.03 -6.95 10.75
C ASP A 139 -23.73 -6.97 9.90
N TRP A 140 -23.59 -6.02 8.95
CA TRP A 140 -22.35 -5.81 8.21
C TRP A 140 -21.28 -5.12 9.05
N PHE A 141 -21.71 -4.53 10.17
CA PHE A 141 -20.87 -3.76 11.09
C PHE A 141 -21.05 -4.30 12.52
N HIS A 142 -20.16 -3.91 13.41
CA HIS A 142 -20.31 -4.21 14.84
C HIS A 142 -21.09 -3.07 15.51
N ILE A 143 -22.42 -3.19 15.60
CA ILE A 143 -23.35 -2.17 16.07
C ILE A 143 -24.01 -2.56 17.39
N SER A 144 -24.21 -1.58 18.27
CA SER A 144 -25.07 -1.68 19.44
C SER A 144 -26.10 -0.55 19.46
N PHE A 145 -27.36 -0.91 19.56
CA PHE A 145 -28.47 0.06 19.66
C PHE A 145 -28.75 0.52 21.11
N ASP A 146 -27.96 0.01 22.08
CA ASP A 146 -28.05 0.41 23.49
C ASP A 146 -27.15 1.63 23.81
N GLY A 147 -26.43 2.17 22.83
CA GLY A 147 -25.52 3.29 22.97
C GLY A 147 -25.64 4.30 21.85
N ASP A 148 -24.75 5.27 21.83
CA ASP A 148 -24.66 6.27 20.75
C ASP A 148 -23.20 6.45 20.32
N SER A 149 -22.98 6.91 19.10
CA SER A 149 -21.70 7.31 18.59
C SER A 149 -21.38 8.76 18.94
N CYS A 150 -20.11 9.18 18.75
CA CYS A 150 -19.73 10.59 18.90
C CYS A 150 -20.41 11.52 17.87
N TYR A 151 -21.08 10.97 16.85
CA TYR A 151 -21.83 11.69 15.83
C TYR A 151 -23.31 11.81 16.13
N GLY A 152 -23.83 11.21 17.21
CA GLY A 152 -25.24 11.26 17.55
C GLY A 152 -26.11 10.43 16.61
N ASP A 153 -25.62 9.29 16.17
CA ASP A 153 -26.32 8.40 15.24
C ASP A 153 -27.53 7.68 15.87
N GLY A 154 -27.66 7.69 17.20
CA GLY A 154 -28.65 6.92 17.95
C GLY A 154 -28.32 5.43 18.04
N PHE A 155 -27.11 5.05 17.77
CA PHE A 155 -26.51 3.74 17.98
C PHE A 155 -24.99 3.87 18.10
N TRP A 156 -24.35 2.94 18.83
CA TRP A 156 -22.92 2.81 18.88
C TRP A 156 -22.43 1.80 17.82
N TYR A 157 -21.22 2.01 17.30
CA TYR A 157 -20.56 1.07 16.42
C TYR A 157 -19.04 1.04 16.67
N GLU A 158 -18.37 -0.04 16.28
CA GLU A 158 -16.93 -0.17 16.38
C GLU A 158 -16.27 0.59 15.21
N GLY A 159 -15.35 1.52 15.55
CA GLY A 159 -14.43 2.14 14.60
C GLY A 159 -13.05 1.50 14.67
N TRP A 160 -12.22 1.72 13.64
CA TRP A 160 -10.84 1.29 13.66
C TRP A 160 -10.06 2.02 14.75
N GLU A 161 -9.54 1.28 15.76
CA GLU A 161 -8.73 1.82 16.87
C GLU A 161 -9.34 3.07 17.55
N GLY A 162 -10.66 3.19 17.58
CA GLY A 162 -11.37 4.33 18.17
C GLY A 162 -11.63 5.49 17.20
N HIS A 163 -11.24 5.35 15.96
CA HIS A 163 -11.55 6.28 14.86
C HIS A 163 -12.95 5.98 14.33
N PHE A 164 -13.95 6.73 14.81
CA PHE A 164 -15.35 6.53 14.42
C PHE A 164 -15.67 6.94 12.98
N GLU A 165 -14.82 7.73 12.34
CA GLU A 165 -14.89 8.02 10.91
C GLU A 165 -14.61 6.78 10.03
N LEU A 166 -13.93 5.76 10.58
CA LEU A 166 -13.55 4.52 9.94
C LEU A 166 -14.35 3.35 10.55
N VAL A 167 -15.49 3.07 9.96
CA VAL A 167 -16.49 2.10 10.47
C VAL A 167 -16.03 0.68 10.20
N LYS A 168 -15.83 -0.10 11.24
CA LYS A 168 -15.30 -1.48 11.13
C LYS A 168 -16.32 -2.42 10.50
N LEU A 169 -15.87 -3.19 9.50
CA LEU A 169 -16.65 -4.23 8.83
C LEU A 169 -16.64 -5.53 9.65
N ASN A 170 -17.78 -6.23 9.65
CA ASN A 170 -17.90 -7.56 10.22
C ASN A 170 -17.48 -8.63 9.22
N LEU A 171 -16.19 -8.98 9.21
CA LEU A 171 -15.62 -9.97 8.29
C LEU A 171 -16.05 -11.42 8.61
N GLN A 172 -16.84 -11.64 9.66
CA GLN A 172 -17.48 -12.95 9.95
C GLN A 172 -18.86 -13.05 9.29
N ASN A 173 -19.41 -11.94 8.79
CA ASN A 173 -20.67 -11.94 8.03
C ASN A 173 -20.42 -12.41 6.59
N PRO A 174 -21.03 -13.54 6.15
CA PRO A 174 -20.81 -14.05 4.79
C PRO A 174 -21.16 -13.05 3.68
N ALA A 175 -22.21 -12.24 3.86
CA ALA A 175 -22.62 -11.26 2.87
C ALA A 175 -21.58 -10.13 2.71
N VAL A 176 -20.89 -9.74 3.78
CA VAL A 176 -19.77 -8.79 3.71
C VAL A 176 -18.63 -9.42 2.95
N VAL A 177 -18.24 -10.64 3.30
CA VAL A 177 -17.14 -11.34 2.64
C VAL A 177 -17.43 -11.54 1.14
N ASP A 178 -18.64 -11.95 0.78
CA ASP A 178 -19.02 -12.13 -0.62
C ASP A 178 -18.98 -10.80 -1.39
N TYR A 179 -19.43 -9.68 -0.79
CA TYR A 179 -19.32 -8.35 -1.38
C TYR A 179 -17.87 -7.93 -1.61
N LEU A 180 -16.97 -8.20 -0.65
CA LEU A 180 -15.55 -7.88 -0.77
C LEU A 180 -14.88 -8.73 -1.87
N LEU A 181 -15.13 -10.04 -1.91
CA LEU A 181 -14.57 -10.93 -2.92
C LEU A 181 -15.08 -10.58 -4.33
N GLU A 182 -16.35 -10.20 -4.47
CA GLU A 182 -16.88 -9.75 -5.75
C GLU A 182 -16.27 -8.41 -6.20
N SER A 183 -15.95 -7.53 -5.25
CA SER A 183 -15.21 -6.29 -5.54
C SER A 183 -13.80 -6.61 -6.05
N VAL A 184 -13.11 -7.58 -5.46
CA VAL A 184 -11.80 -8.06 -5.94
C VAL A 184 -11.91 -8.67 -7.35
N ARG A 185 -12.94 -9.46 -7.62
CA ARG A 185 -13.22 -9.99 -8.99
C ARG A 185 -13.34 -8.84 -9.97
N ARG A 186 -14.15 -7.83 -9.63
CA ARG A 186 -14.32 -6.65 -10.49
C ARG A 186 -12.99 -5.94 -10.76
N TRP A 187 -12.14 -5.76 -9.76
CA TRP A 187 -10.82 -5.13 -9.95
C TRP A 187 -9.91 -5.95 -10.86
N ALA A 188 -9.97 -7.28 -10.74
CA ALA A 188 -9.21 -8.17 -11.63
C ALA A 188 -9.75 -8.14 -13.06
N ASP A 189 -11.08 -8.16 -13.24
CA ASP A 189 -11.71 -8.26 -14.56
C ASP A 189 -11.73 -6.90 -15.30
N VAL A 190 -12.00 -5.80 -14.60
CA VAL A 190 -12.16 -4.47 -15.21
C VAL A 190 -10.82 -3.72 -15.29
N PHE A 191 -10.03 -3.76 -14.24
CA PHE A 191 -8.76 -3.02 -14.17
C PHE A 191 -7.54 -3.89 -14.48
N GLY A 192 -7.71 -5.21 -14.46
CA GLY A 192 -6.61 -6.13 -14.72
C GLY A 192 -5.57 -6.23 -13.61
N VAL A 193 -5.88 -5.82 -12.37
CA VAL A 193 -4.92 -5.80 -11.26
C VAL A 193 -4.25 -7.16 -11.04
N ASP A 194 -2.98 -7.14 -10.63
CA ASP A 194 -2.12 -8.32 -10.49
C ASP A 194 -1.92 -8.74 -9.03
N GLY A 195 -2.46 -7.95 -8.10
CA GLY A 195 -2.34 -8.23 -6.69
C GLY A 195 -2.97 -7.16 -5.81
N LEU A 196 -2.97 -7.42 -4.50
CA LEU A 196 -3.46 -6.50 -3.48
C LEU A 196 -2.42 -6.26 -2.39
N ARG A 197 -2.40 -5.05 -1.87
CA ARG A 197 -1.86 -4.73 -0.54
C ARG A 197 -3.05 -4.60 0.40
N LEU A 198 -3.07 -5.38 1.46
CA LEU A 198 -4.15 -5.36 2.45
C LEU A 198 -3.82 -4.37 3.55
N ASP A 199 -4.62 -3.32 3.66
CA ASP A 199 -4.55 -2.35 4.72
C ASP A 199 -4.79 -3.00 6.08
N VAL A 200 -4.05 -2.59 7.11
CA VAL A 200 -4.09 -3.12 8.49
C VAL A 200 -4.26 -4.65 8.59
N ALA A 201 -3.50 -5.40 7.80
CA ALA A 201 -3.64 -6.85 7.67
C ALA A 201 -3.53 -7.60 9.01
N TYR A 202 -2.83 -7.04 9.98
CA TYR A 202 -2.72 -7.60 11.34
C TYR A 202 -4.05 -7.62 12.11
N MET A 203 -5.06 -6.84 11.68
CA MET A 203 -6.40 -6.78 12.26
C MET A 203 -7.45 -7.58 11.49
N LEU A 204 -7.13 -8.05 10.28
CA LEU A 204 -8.08 -8.79 9.45
C LEU A 204 -8.35 -10.19 10.03
N ASP A 205 -9.59 -10.63 9.86
CA ASP A 205 -9.98 -12.00 10.19
C ASP A 205 -9.18 -13.02 9.36
N ARG A 206 -8.64 -14.05 10.01
CA ARG A 206 -7.77 -15.02 9.35
C ARG A 206 -8.52 -15.95 8.39
N ASP A 207 -9.78 -16.25 8.67
CA ASP A 207 -10.59 -17.07 7.77
C ASP A 207 -10.98 -16.27 6.52
N PHE A 208 -11.23 -14.97 6.68
CA PHE A 208 -11.36 -14.06 5.53
C PHE A 208 -10.08 -14.06 4.68
N MET A 209 -8.88 -13.93 5.29
CA MET A 209 -7.62 -13.96 4.52
C MET A 209 -7.42 -15.28 3.77
N ARG A 210 -7.77 -16.44 4.37
CA ARG A 210 -7.71 -17.74 3.68
C ARG A 210 -8.68 -17.80 2.51
N ARG A 211 -9.91 -17.33 2.69
CA ARG A 211 -10.91 -17.26 1.61
C ARG A 211 -10.46 -16.34 0.50
N LEU A 212 -9.90 -15.17 0.83
CA LEU A 212 -9.35 -14.24 -0.15
C LEU A 212 -8.19 -14.86 -0.92
N HIS A 213 -7.26 -15.54 -0.23
CA HIS A 213 -6.14 -16.24 -0.87
C HIS A 213 -6.65 -17.28 -1.89
N ALA A 214 -7.51 -18.19 -1.46
CA ALA A 214 -8.06 -19.22 -2.34
C ALA A 214 -8.77 -18.60 -3.56
N PHE A 215 -9.61 -17.59 -3.31
CA PHE A 215 -10.35 -16.88 -4.34
C PHE A 215 -9.44 -16.20 -5.38
N THR A 216 -8.41 -15.49 -4.91
CA THR A 216 -7.49 -14.78 -5.82
C THR A 216 -6.64 -15.75 -6.65
N ARG A 217 -6.28 -16.93 -6.12
CA ARG A 217 -5.59 -17.98 -6.88
C ARG A 217 -6.47 -18.60 -7.98
N GLU A 218 -7.78 -18.62 -7.80
CA GLU A 218 -8.72 -19.02 -8.84
C GLU A 218 -8.84 -17.96 -9.95
N LEU A 219 -8.74 -16.66 -9.59
CA LEU A 219 -8.75 -15.57 -10.59
C LEU A 219 -7.47 -15.55 -11.42
N LYS A 220 -6.32 -15.52 -10.77
CA LYS A 220 -4.99 -15.55 -11.40
C LYS A 220 -4.04 -16.35 -10.50
N PRO A 221 -3.40 -17.44 -10.98
CA PRO A 221 -2.51 -18.28 -10.15
C PRO A 221 -1.34 -17.53 -9.53
N ASP A 222 -0.90 -16.44 -10.15
CA ASP A 222 0.22 -15.59 -9.71
C ASP A 222 -0.23 -14.26 -9.07
N PHE A 223 -1.49 -14.14 -8.69
CA PHE A 223 -2.03 -12.95 -7.99
C PHE A 223 -1.34 -12.77 -6.63
N VAL A 224 -0.71 -11.63 -6.38
CA VAL A 224 0.06 -11.41 -5.15
C VAL A 224 -0.79 -10.79 -4.05
N LEU A 225 -0.63 -11.26 -2.81
CA LEU A 225 -1.22 -10.68 -1.61
C LEU A 225 -0.12 -10.20 -0.67
N ILE A 226 -0.08 -8.89 -0.40
CA ILE A 226 0.88 -8.25 0.48
C ILE A 226 0.11 -7.61 1.64
N GLY A 227 0.43 -7.97 2.89
CA GLY A 227 -0.23 -7.38 4.05
C GLY A 227 0.54 -6.18 4.60
N GLU A 228 -0.17 -5.17 5.05
CA GLU A 228 0.44 -4.20 5.95
C GLU A 228 0.52 -4.78 7.36
N THR A 229 1.72 -4.78 7.93
CA THR A 229 1.96 -5.25 9.29
C THR A 229 3.01 -4.37 9.95
N LEU A 230 2.63 -3.71 11.04
CA LEU A 230 3.51 -2.78 11.75
C LEU A 230 4.45 -3.50 12.71
N HIS A 231 4.00 -4.58 13.34
CA HIS A 231 4.71 -5.32 14.38
C HIS A 231 4.16 -6.75 14.52
N GLY A 232 4.79 -7.54 15.38
CA GLY A 232 4.38 -8.91 15.67
C GLY A 232 5.15 -9.97 14.89
N ASP A 233 4.64 -11.20 14.93
CA ASP A 233 5.20 -12.33 14.18
C ASP A 233 4.50 -12.46 12.82
N TYR A 234 5.21 -12.05 11.77
CA TYR A 234 4.68 -12.08 10.41
C TYR A 234 4.37 -13.50 9.89
N ASN A 235 4.97 -14.55 10.49
CA ASN A 235 4.64 -15.94 10.12
C ASN A 235 3.17 -16.29 10.33
N GLN A 236 2.48 -15.59 11.24
CA GLN A 236 1.07 -15.83 11.52
C GLN A 236 0.16 -15.56 10.32
N ILE A 237 0.56 -14.64 9.43
CA ILE A 237 -0.23 -14.25 8.26
C ILE A 237 0.52 -14.42 6.93
N VAL A 238 1.86 -14.39 6.92
CA VAL A 238 2.67 -14.64 5.71
C VAL A 238 2.99 -16.14 5.64
N ASN A 239 2.18 -16.88 4.92
CA ASN A 239 2.28 -18.34 4.76
C ASN A 239 1.49 -18.78 3.51
N ASP A 240 1.56 -20.06 3.19
CA ASP A 240 0.97 -20.62 1.94
C ASP A 240 -0.57 -20.57 1.89
N GLU A 241 -1.25 -20.24 3.00
CA GLU A 241 -2.71 -20.18 3.07
C GLU A 241 -3.27 -18.75 3.04
N MET A 242 -2.47 -17.72 3.32
CA MET A 242 -2.95 -16.35 3.50
C MET A 242 -2.20 -15.35 2.61
N LEU A 243 -1.06 -14.84 3.06
CA LEU A 243 -0.35 -13.76 2.36
C LEU A 243 1.01 -14.22 1.83
N ASP A 244 1.39 -13.70 0.68
CA ASP A 244 2.70 -13.95 0.06
C ASP A 244 3.82 -13.12 0.71
N SER A 245 3.48 -11.93 1.20
CA SER A 245 4.42 -10.96 1.77
C SER A 245 3.72 -10.04 2.76
N CYS A 246 4.51 -9.28 3.52
CA CYS A 246 4.03 -8.12 4.27
C CYS A 246 5.08 -7.02 4.34
N THR A 247 4.69 -5.82 4.80
CA THR A 247 5.57 -4.67 4.99
C THR A 247 6.60 -4.93 6.10
N ASN A 248 7.86 -4.56 5.86
CA ASN A 248 8.96 -4.78 6.80
C ASN A 248 9.31 -3.50 7.58
N TYR A 249 8.45 -3.13 8.52
CA TYR A 249 8.66 -1.94 9.37
C TYR A 249 9.87 -2.06 10.29
N GLU A 250 10.27 -3.27 10.68
CA GLU A 250 11.48 -3.47 11.48
C GLU A 250 12.74 -3.04 10.72
N CYS A 251 12.88 -3.47 9.46
CA CYS A 251 14.00 -3.03 8.64
C CYS A 251 13.92 -1.55 8.26
N TYR A 252 12.72 -0.98 8.05
CA TYR A 252 12.54 0.45 7.86
C TYR A 252 13.16 1.23 9.02
N LYS A 253 12.81 0.89 10.25
CA LYS A 253 13.36 1.56 11.45
C LYS A 253 14.86 1.36 11.55
N GLY A 254 15.34 0.15 11.37
CA GLY A 254 16.77 -0.17 11.43
C GLY A 254 17.60 0.57 10.38
N LEU A 255 17.05 0.78 9.17
CA LEU A 255 17.72 1.52 8.11
C LEU A 255 18.01 2.96 8.51
N TYR A 256 16.99 3.78 8.74
CA TYR A 256 17.22 5.20 9.00
C TYR A 256 17.95 5.45 10.32
N SER A 257 17.66 4.67 11.36
CA SER A 257 18.32 4.85 12.67
C SER A 257 19.81 4.51 12.61
N SER A 258 20.19 3.50 11.84
CA SER A 258 21.59 3.13 11.65
C SER A 258 22.41 4.23 10.96
N PHE A 259 21.84 4.88 9.95
CA PHE A 259 22.50 6.02 9.30
C PHE A 259 22.56 7.25 10.20
N ASN A 260 21.51 7.54 10.96
CA ASN A 260 21.48 8.69 11.86
C ASN A 260 22.44 8.56 13.06
N SER A 261 22.61 7.35 13.59
CA SER A 261 23.51 7.07 14.70
C SER A 261 24.94 6.72 14.25
N VAL A 262 25.18 6.59 12.93
CA VAL A 262 26.43 6.06 12.35
C VAL A 262 26.78 4.71 12.95
N ASN A 263 25.77 3.89 13.24
CA ASN A 263 25.90 2.58 13.87
C ASN A 263 25.07 1.55 13.10
N MET A 264 25.75 0.67 12.35
CA MET A 264 25.10 -0.33 11.51
C MET A 264 24.68 -1.61 12.26
N PHE A 265 24.92 -1.73 13.56
CA PHE A 265 24.59 -2.95 14.32
C PHE A 265 23.08 -3.20 14.37
N GLU A 266 22.25 -2.15 14.44
CA GLU A 266 20.79 -2.31 14.50
C GLU A 266 20.25 -2.98 13.23
N ILE A 267 20.57 -2.43 12.05
CA ILE A 267 20.09 -3.01 10.79
C ILE A 267 20.74 -4.38 10.51
N ALA A 268 22.04 -4.55 10.84
CA ALA A 268 22.72 -5.84 10.71
C ALA A 268 22.06 -6.90 11.59
N HIS A 269 21.70 -6.56 12.82
CA HIS A 269 20.98 -7.46 13.72
C HIS A 269 19.58 -7.83 13.17
N SER A 270 18.80 -6.84 12.71
CA SER A 270 17.47 -7.08 12.15
C SER A 270 17.55 -7.99 10.91
N LEU A 271 18.47 -7.73 10.00
CA LEU A 271 18.66 -8.56 8.80
C LEU A 271 19.11 -10.00 9.16
N HIS A 272 20.04 -10.12 10.11
CA HIS A 272 20.48 -11.44 10.56
C HIS A 272 19.35 -12.21 11.25
N ARG A 273 18.62 -11.56 12.17
CA ARG A 273 17.49 -12.16 12.88
C ARG A 273 16.38 -12.61 11.91
N GLN A 274 16.11 -11.83 10.88
CA GLN A 274 15.04 -12.14 9.93
C GLN A 274 15.47 -13.17 8.89
N PHE A 275 16.64 -13.00 8.26
CA PHE A 275 16.99 -13.71 7.03
C PHE A 275 18.31 -14.48 7.11
N GLY A 276 18.99 -14.50 8.24
CA GLY A 276 20.27 -15.19 8.42
C GLY A 276 20.21 -16.70 8.17
N GLY A 277 21.37 -17.35 8.18
CA GLY A 277 21.50 -18.78 7.93
C GLY A 277 21.14 -19.66 9.12
N ASP A 278 21.02 -19.09 10.33
CA ASP A 278 20.83 -19.83 11.56
C ASP A 278 19.41 -20.39 11.70
N PRO A 279 19.20 -21.53 12.38
CA PRO A 279 17.89 -22.13 12.56
C PRO A 279 16.87 -21.27 13.31
N TRP A 280 17.34 -20.29 14.09
CA TRP A 280 16.48 -19.36 14.85
C TRP A 280 16.04 -18.12 14.06
N CYS A 281 16.52 -17.95 12.82
CA CYS A 281 16.11 -16.83 11.98
C CYS A 281 14.64 -16.94 11.58
N ILE A 282 13.87 -15.88 11.85
CA ILE A 282 12.40 -15.96 11.92
C ILE A 282 11.69 -15.91 10.57
N TYR A 283 12.26 -15.23 9.54
CA TYR A 283 11.61 -15.05 8.23
C TYR A 283 12.44 -15.64 7.08
N ARG A 284 13.15 -16.69 7.37
CA ARG A 284 13.98 -17.39 6.41
C ARG A 284 13.14 -17.90 5.23
N GLY A 285 13.56 -17.56 4.02
CA GLY A 285 12.84 -17.91 2.79
C GLY A 285 11.62 -17.04 2.47
N LYS A 286 11.28 -16.06 3.32
CA LYS A 286 10.23 -15.09 3.03
C LYS A 286 10.78 -13.86 2.31
N HIS A 287 9.93 -13.25 1.49
CA HIS A 287 10.23 -12.05 0.73
C HIS A 287 9.34 -10.90 1.22
N LEU A 288 9.81 -10.14 2.21
CA LEU A 288 9.06 -9.03 2.79
C LEU A 288 9.18 -7.77 1.94
N LEU A 289 8.12 -6.95 1.88
CA LEU A 289 8.13 -5.65 1.20
C LEU A 289 8.91 -4.65 2.06
N SER A 290 10.11 -4.30 1.62
CA SER A 290 11.02 -3.40 2.31
C SER A 290 11.01 -2.02 1.69
N PHE A 291 11.08 -0.99 2.53
CA PHE A 291 11.00 0.42 2.12
C PHE A 291 11.86 1.30 3.03
N VAL A 292 12.12 2.52 2.62
CA VAL A 292 12.81 3.55 3.41
C VAL A 292 11.88 4.69 3.82
N ASP A 293 10.77 4.83 3.16
CA ASP A 293 9.62 5.68 3.48
C ASP A 293 8.37 5.22 2.72
N ASN A 294 7.20 5.70 3.15
CA ASN A 294 5.91 5.47 2.52
C ASN A 294 4.95 6.64 2.83
N HIS A 295 3.65 6.45 2.60
CA HIS A 295 2.63 7.45 2.82
C HIS A 295 2.24 7.68 4.30
N ASP A 296 2.75 6.84 5.23
CA ASP A 296 2.42 6.86 6.65
C ASP A 296 3.59 7.27 7.56
N VAL A 297 4.79 7.33 7.02
CA VAL A 297 5.99 7.69 7.77
C VAL A 297 6.73 8.87 7.13
N PRO A 298 7.49 9.65 7.90
CA PRO A 298 8.26 10.76 7.34
C PRO A 298 9.15 10.32 6.18
N ARG A 299 9.26 11.19 5.19
CA ARG A 299 10.15 10.95 4.03
C ARG A 299 11.60 10.75 4.50
N LEU A 300 12.31 9.83 3.87
CA LEU A 300 13.71 9.55 4.22
C LEU A 300 14.57 10.81 4.20
N ALA A 301 14.35 11.68 3.20
CA ALA A 301 15.03 12.96 3.10
C ALA A 301 14.77 13.91 4.28
N SER A 302 13.66 13.79 5.01
CA SER A 302 13.37 14.55 6.22
C SER A 302 13.99 13.91 7.46
N ILE A 303 13.94 12.58 7.56
CA ILE A 303 14.33 11.85 8.78
C ILE A 303 15.86 11.69 8.92
N LEU A 304 16.61 11.66 7.82
CA LEU A 304 18.07 11.57 7.85
C LEU A 304 18.70 12.85 8.39
N THR A 305 19.58 12.73 9.39
CA THR A 305 20.37 13.83 9.93
C THR A 305 21.39 14.32 8.89
N ASP A 306 22.08 13.38 8.21
CA ASP A 306 22.98 13.68 7.11
C ASP A 306 22.34 13.25 5.77
N LYS A 307 21.98 14.24 4.95
CA LYS A 307 21.34 14.00 3.64
C LYS A 307 22.25 13.28 2.63
N SER A 308 23.57 13.25 2.86
CA SER A 308 24.51 12.46 2.03
C SER A 308 24.26 10.95 2.15
N CYS A 309 23.62 10.52 3.24
CA CYS A 309 23.24 9.14 3.49
C CYS A 309 22.01 8.66 2.67
N LEU A 310 21.35 9.54 1.91
CA LEU A 310 20.17 9.18 1.12
C LEU A 310 20.50 8.05 0.11
N ARG A 311 21.55 8.22 -0.68
CA ARG A 311 21.98 7.21 -1.66
C ARG A 311 22.45 5.90 -1.01
N PRO A 312 23.31 5.92 0.01
CA PRO A 312 23.66 4.71 0.76
C PRO A 312 22.46 3.95 1.34
N ALA A 313 21.45 4.67 1.86
CA ALA A 313 20.24 4.03 2.40
C ALA A 313 19.44 3.28 1.30
N TYR A 314 19.29 3.88 0.12
CA TYR A 314 18.71 3.18 -1.03
C TYR A 314 19.60 2.03 -1.52
N GLY A 315 20.92 2.21 -1.53
CA GLY A 315 21.86 1.13 -1.84
C GLY A 315 21.65 -0.08 -0.93
N MET A 316 21.46 0.16 0.36
CA MET A 316 21.14 -0.88 1.32
C MET A 316 19.77 -1.50 1.09
N LEU A 317 18.71 -0.70 0.85
CA LEU A 317 17.37 -1.20 0.53
C LEU A 317 17.40 -2.19 -0.65
N PHE A 318 18.12 -1.85 -1.72
CA PHE A 318 18.22 -2.74 -2.90
C PHE A 318 19.16 -3.94 -2.69
N GLY A 319 20.07 -3.85 -1.75
CA GLY A 319 21.02 -4.93 -1.40
C GLY A 319 20.47 -5.95 -0.41
N MET A 320 19.48 -5.60 0.40
CA MET A 320 18.95 -6.51 1.42
C MET A 320 17.92 -7.50 0.85
N PRO A 321 17.67 -8.64 1.54
CA PRO A 321 16.63 -9.59 1.16
C PRO A 321 15.24 -8.96 1.16
N GLY A 322 14.34 -9.47 0.31
CA GLY A 322 12.96 -9.02 0.22
C GLY A 322 12.65 -8.29 -1.07
N ILE A 323 11.54 -7.58 -1.09
CA ILE A 323 10.99 -6.85 -2.22
C ILE A 323 11.24 -5.35 -1.97
N PRO A 324 12.12 -4.68 -2.72
CA PRO A 324 12.32 -3.24 -2.53
C PRO A 324 11.14 -2.43 -3.05
N CYS A 325 10.68 -1.46 -2.25
CA CYS A 325 9.63 -0.51 -2.61
C CYS A 325 10.14 0.92 -2.48
N VAL A 326 9.94 1.72 -3.52
CA VAL A 326 10.25 3.15 -3.55
C VAL A 326 8.94 3.93 -3.50
N TYR A 327 8.82 4.86 -2.58
CA TYR A 327 7.67 5.76 -2.53
C TYR A 327 7.88 6.93 -3.48
N TYR A 328 6.84 7.32 -4.22
CA TYR A 328 6.94 8.29 -5.31
C TYR A 328 7.62 9.61 -4.89
N GLY A 329 8.56 10.06 -5.68
CA GLY A 329 9.35 11.26 -5.44
C GLY A 329 10.49 11.11 -4.42
N SER A 330 10.55 10.02 -3.67
CA SER A 330 11.63 9.79 -2.70
C SER A 330 12.98 9.53 -3.37
N GLU A 331 12.98 8.99 -4.59
CA GLU A 331 14.19 8.87 -5.42
C GLU A 331 14.81 10.23 -5.76
N TRP A 332 14.04 11.31 -5.67
CA TRP A 332 14.53 12.68 -5.87
C TRP A 332 14.90 13.38 -4.55
N GLY A 333 14.70 12.72 -3.42
CA GLY A 333 14.95 13.27 -2.10
C GLY A 333 13.92 14.31 -1.68
N ILE A 334 12.66 14.14 -2.07
CA ILE A 334 11.57 15.00 -1.62
C ILE A 334 11.42 14.87 -0.11
N ALA A 335 11.34 16.00 0.58
CA ALA A 335 11.09 16.08 2.01
C ALA A 335 9.58 16.03 2.32
N GLY A 336 9.23 15.57 3.52
CA GLY A 336 7.88 15.55 4.07
C GLY A 336 7.90 14.99 5.49
N GLU A 337 7.19 15.66 6.40
CA GLU A 337 7.13 15.29 7.82
C GLU A 337 5.66 15.20 8.27
N LYS A 338 5.35 14.24 9.14
CA LYS A 338 4.07 14.16 9.82
C LYS A 338 3.93 15.24 10.89
N GLY A 339 2.69 15.66 11.16
CA GLY A 339 2.36 16.47 12.32
C GLY A 339 2.48 17.98 12.14
N GLY A 340 2.75 18.49 10.92
CA GLY A 340 2.64 19.89 10.57
C GLY A 340 1.19 20.32 10.28
N PRO A 341 0.95 21.58 9.83
CA PRO A 341 -0.38 22.08 9.49
C PRO A 341 -1.11 21.22 8.42
N ASP A 342 -0.36 20.57 7.56
CA ASP A 342 -0.88 19.70 6.50
C ASP A 342 -1.10 18.25 6.94
N GLY A 343 -0.70 17.89 8.17
CA GLY A 343 -0.82 16.52 8.67
C GLY A 343 -0.14 15.52 7.74
N ASP A 344 -0.82 14.40 7.47
CA ASP A 344 -0.31 13.35 6.58
C ASP A 344 -0.21 13.78 5.11
N TRP A 345 -0.94 14.83 4.69
CA TRP A 345 -0.85 15.36 3.33
C TRP A 345 0.53 15.92 2.98
N ALA A 346 1.33 16.31 3.99
CA ALA A 346 2.72 16.69 3.79
C ALA A 346 3.59 15.56 3.21
N LEU A 347 3.17 14.30 3.41
CA LEU A 347 3.82 13.11 2.83
C LEU A 347 3.34 12.79 1.41
N ARG A 348 2.28 13.48 0.93
CA ARG A 348 1.51 13.14 -0.26
C ARG A 348 1.47 14.29 -1.28
N PRO A 349 2.63 14.89 -1.66
CA PRO A 349 2.65 16.03 -2.55
C PRO A 349 2.20 15.67 -3.97
N ALA A 350 1.58 16.64 -4.66
CA ALA A 350 1.42 16.54 -6.11
C ALA A 350 2.79 16.64 -6.78
N LEU A 351 3.02 15.83 -7.80
CA LEU A 351 4.23 15.89 -8.62
C LEU A 351 3.87 16.19 -10.06
N ASP A 352 4.70 16.99 -10.72
CA ASP A 352 4.62 17.19 -12.16
C ASP A 352 5.17 15.99 -12.92
N GLU A 353 4.94 15.94 -14.22
CA GLU A 353 5.51 14.92 -15.09
C GLU A 353 7.05 14.98 -15.04
N PRO A 354 7.73 13.81 -15.01
CA PRO A 354 9.19 13.81 -15.00
C PRO A 354 9.69 14.34 -16.32
N ASP A 355 10.20 15.57 -16.34
CA ASP A 355 10.93 16.07 -17.49
C ASP A 355 12.27 15.31 -17.58
N GLY A 356 12.54 14.73 -18.74
CA GLY A 356 13.62 13.76 -18.96
C GLY A 356 15.04 14.28 -18.70
N VAL A 357 15.23 15.54 -18.28
CA VAL A 357 16.54 16.18 -18.15
C VAL A 357 16.94 16.41 -16.68
N HIS A 358 16.02 16.78 -15.81
CA HIS A 358 16.37 17.18 -14.45
C HIS A 358 16.30 16.04 -13.41
N HIS A 359 15.56 14.98 -13.69
CA HIS A 359 15.27 13.91 -12.70
C HIS A 359 16.18 12.69 -12.84
N ALA A 360 16.57 12.29 -14.06
CA ALA A 360 17.50 11.18 -14.26
C ALA A 360 18.91 11.41 -13.65
N ALA A 361 19.32 12.68 -13.51
CA ALA A 361 20.61 13.04 -12.89
C ALA A 361 20.57 13.01 -11.34
N ARG A 362 19.38 13.03 -10.73
CA ARG A 362 19.19 13.06 -9.28
C ARG A 362 18.76 11.72 -8.70
N ALA A 363 18.08 10.88 -9.51
CA ALA A 363 17.75 9.52 -9.07
C ALA A 363 19.05 8.76 -8.78
N PRO A 364 19.23 8.15 -7.59
CA PRO A 364 20.25 7.14 -7.45
C PRO A 364 19.97 6.11 -8.55
N ALA A 365 21.01 5.70 -9.30
CA ALA A 365 20.84 4.62 -10.27
C ALA A 365 20.33 3.41 -9.52
N LEU A 366 19.02 3.20 -9.55
CA LEU A 366 18.38 2.04 -8.94
C LEU A 366 18.91 0.85 -9.74
N GLY A 367 19.80 0.09 -9.11
CA GLY A 367 20.46 -1.02 -9.78
C GLY A 367 19.43 -1.99 -10.35
N LYS A 368 19.52 -2.24 -11.65
CA LYS A 368 18.66 -3.25 -12.28
C LYS A 368 18.88 -4.59 -11.59
N ARG A 369 17.96 -5.01 -10.76
CA ARG A 369 17.84 -6.40 -10.32
C ARG A 369 17.32 -7.25 -11.49
N ARG A 370 18.07 -7.29 -12.61
CA ARG A 370 17.78 -8.24 -13.69
C ARG A 370 18.52 -9.54 -13.41
N GLY A 371 17.75 -10.58 -13.00
CA GLY A 371 18.18 -11.96 -13.18
C GLY A 371 19.34 -12.46 -12.27
N SER A 372 19.66 -11.78 -11.17
CA SER A 372 20.50 -12.37 -10.16
C SER A 372 19.61 -13.06 -9.12
N PRO A 373 19.80 -14.37 -8.85
CA PRO A 373 19.25 -14.95 -7.64
C PRO A 373 19.69 -14.05 -6.50
N CYS A 374 18.74 -13.73 -5.59
CA CYS A 374 19.02 -12.98 -4.38
C CYS A 374 20.39 -13.41 -3.82
N PRO A 375 21.38 -12.52 -3.67
CA PRO A 375 22.63 -12.93 -3.08
C PRO A 375 22.24 -13.57 -1.75
N GLN A 376 22.41 -14.88 -1.65
CA GLN A 376 22.38 -15.50 -0.33
C GLN A 376 23.39 -14.71 0.45
N LEU A 377 22.94 -13.95 1.45
CA LEU A 377 23.84 -13.28 2.37
C LEU A 377 24.75 -14.38 2.89
N ARG A 378 25.93 -14.53 2.28
CA ARG A 378 27.00 -15.29 2.90
C ARG A 378 27.23 -14.57 4.20
N CYS A 379 26.94 -15.23 5.31
CA CYS A 379 27.28 -14.73 6.62
C CYS A 379 28.71 -14.22 6.55
N VAL A 380 28.89 -12.91 6.55
CA VAL A 380 30.19 -12.32 6.81
C VAL A 380 30.44 -12.65 8.27
N PRO A 381 31.44 -13.48 8.61
CA PRO A 381 31.76 -13.73 10.01
C PRO A 381 32.02 -12.38 10.64
N GLN A 382 31.30 -12.03 11.71
CA GLN A 382 31.64 -10.88 12.52
C GLN A 382 33.07 -11.11 13.04
N ARG A 383 34.06 -10.47 12.42
CA ARG A 383 35.36 -10.31 13.06
C ARG A 383 35.15 -9.21 14.10
N GLY A 384 35.23 -9.62 15.37
CA GLY A 384 35.24 -8.71 16.48
C GLY A 384 36.24 -7.59 16.27
N ASP A 385 35.96 -6.44 16.90
CA ASP A 385 36.85 -5.30 17.12
C ASP A 385 36.95 -4.23 16.01
N SER A 386 35.89 -3.88 15.33
CA SER A 386 35.80 -2.53 14.75
C SER A 386 34.35 -2.03 14.76
N GLU A 387 34.12 -0.84 15.28
CA GLU A 387 32.84 -0.15 15.28
C GLU A 387 32.35 0.27 13.89
N GLN A 388 33.06 -0.12 12.85
CA GLN A 388 32.72 0.12 11.44
C GLN A 388 32.42 -1.21 10.77
N ALA A 389 31.15 -1.62 10.75
CA ALA A 389 30.70 -2.70 9.90
C ALA A 389 30.72 -2.25 8.46
N THR A 390 31.65 -2.76 7.67
CA THR A 390 31.62 -2.61 6.21
C THR A 390 30.63 -3.63 5.67
N VAL A 391 29.47 -3.17 5.24
CA VAL A 391 28.53 -3.97 4.47
C VAL A 391 29.01 -3.93 3.01
N VAL A 392 29.47 -5.07 2.50
CA VAL A 392 29.81 -5.28 1.09
C VAL A 392 28.67 -6.02 0.40
#